data_6330fb472c3d697516252e1ef411d93a
#
_entry.id   6330fb472c3d697516252e1ef411d93a
#
_cell.length_a   1.000
_cell.length_b   1.000
_cell.length_c   1.000
_cell.angle_alpha   90.00
_cell.angle_beta   90.00
_cell.angle_gamma   90.00
#
_symmetry.space_group_name_H-M   'P 1'
#
loop_
_entity.id
_entity.type
_entity.pdbx_description
1 polymer ?
#
loop_
_entity_poly.entity_id
_entity_poly.type
_entity_poly.pdbx_seq_one_letter_code
_entity_poly.pdbx_strand_id
1 'polypeptide(L)'
;MYDVGCKKSDRIWEAERMKNYKRSGAAGFFCAAALFLGTGVLALGTSAFNALAAEVSGQITSCKITDDKQNVEIALNSSGSTEGTDGKVYVFEQPTYQDDLGSRSDYLTSANASGATTVTVPFNKGDGSDCLYSKFVLAVKEDGTYKAVSEPHYITNPEIVAKNTEAFKEPLTKKGLNIELNMLDDAFDLGVKYVTTNIAVSRLMGSGIDFQYEGKTYHFNKGIVEDYDKVISAYSGKGMVVNAILLNDWSDTTSNLFIPGVQKTSDAYYYMFNATNEAGFEQLKAISAFLADHYSGKNANYGKVSNWIIGNEIENQEWNYMGPMDLTNYVKTYEKAFRVCYTAIKSTNANDRVYLSLSYNWMNDMDGQLKYGGKEIIDSFNS
;
A
#
# COMPACT_ATOMS: atom_id res chain seq x y z
N MET A 1 35.94 2.47 -28.08
CA MET A 1 35.25 2.86 -29.31
C MET A 1 34.10 1.87 -29.49
N TYR A 2 32.98 2.12 -28.84
CA TYR A 2 31.73 1.34 -29.00
C TYR A 2 30.63 2.33 -29.40
N ASP A 3 30.11 2.07 -30.59
CA ASP A 3 29.15 2.88 -31.32
C ASP A 3 27.78 2.68 -30.66
N VAL A 4 27.22 3.74 -30.06
CA VAL A 4 25.87 3.76 -29.53
C VAL A 4 24.92 4.19 -30.65
N GLY A 5 24.47 3.20 -31.41
CA GLY A 5 23.43 3.38 -32.43
C GLY A 5 22.08 3.76 -31.80
N CYS A 6 21.86 5.04 -31.67
CA CYS A 6 20.53 5.57 -31.30
C CYS A 6 19.58 5.34 -32.48
N LYS A 7 18.66 4.39 -32.34
CA LYS A 7 17.66 4.07 -33.38
C LYS A 7 16.71 5.24 -33.56
N LYS A 8 16.72 5.80 -34.74
CA LYS A 8 15.82 6.86 -35.25
C LYS A 8 14.35 6.44 -35.39
N SER A 9 13.96 5.25 -34.89
CA SER A 9 12.62 4.69 -35.06
C SER A 9 11.59 5.26 -34.09
N ASP A 10 12.02 5.72 -32.90
CA ASP A 10 11.07 6.06 -31.84
C ASP A 10 10.39 7.44 -32.02
N ARG A 11 10.98 8.34 -32.82
CA ARG A 11 10.38 9.66 -33.11
C ARG A 11 9.32 9.66 -34.22
N ILE A 12 9.25 8.61 -35.00
CA ILE A 12 8.26 8.53 -36.10
C ILE A 12 6.90 8.06 -35.57
N TRP A 13 6.88 7.25 -34.52
CA TRP A 13 5.63 6.75 -33.90
C TRP A 13 4.86 7.80 -33.11
N GLU A 14 5.53 8.75 -32.48
CA GLU A 14 4.84 9.86 -31.78
C GLU A 14 4.18 10.86 -32.76
N ALA A 15 4.75 11.10 -33.92
CA ALA A 15 4.21 12.04 -34.88
C ALA A 15 2.97 11.53 -35.64
N GLU A 16 2.81 10.22 -35.79
CA GLU A 16 1.63 9.61 -36.42
C GLU A 16 0.44 9.48 -35.46
N ARG A 17 0.69 9.28 -34.17
CA ARG A 17 -0.35 9.19 -33.15
C ARG A 17 -1.08 10.52 -32.94
N MET A 18 -0.41 11.65 -33.12
CA MET A 18 -1.02 12.98 -32.97
C MET A 18 -1.88 13.43 -34.16
N LYS A 19 -1.80 12.78 -35.32
CA LYS A 19 -2.61 13.13 -36.49
C LYS A 19 -4.01 12.51 -36.48
N ASN A 20 -4.24 11.46 -35.73
CA ASN A 20 -5.56 10.78 -35.71
C ASN A 20 -6.52 11.30 -34.64
N TYR A 21 -6.12 12.26 -33.80
CA TYR A 21 -6.95 12.78 -32.69
C TYR A 21 -7.84 13.98 -33.10
N LYS A 22 -7.88 14.39 -34.39
CA LYS A 22 -8.63 15.57 -34.83
C LYS A 22 -9.87 15.28 -35.71
N ARG A 23 -10.47 14.10 -35.59
CA ARG A 23 -11.75 13.83 -36.29
C ARG A 23 -12.68 12.91 -35.52
N SER A 24 -13.44 13.47 -34.59
CA SER A 24 -14.85 13.10 -34.36
C SER A 24 -15.49 14.16 -33.49
N GLY A 25 -16.18 15.07 -34.14
CA GLY A 25 -17.01 16.09 -33.53
C GLY A 25 -18.45 15.63 -33.50
N ALA A 26 -19.11 16.04 -32.44
CA ALA A 26 -20.52 16.38 -32.29
C ALA A 26 -21.59 15.46 -32.87
N ALA A 27 -22.38 14.87 -32.00
CA ALA A 27 -23.84 14.76 -32.21
C ALA A 27 -24.52 14.77 -30.82
N GLY A 28 -25.23 15.86 -30.57
CA GLY A 28 -26.10 15.99 -29.41
C GLY A 28 -27.39 15.20 -29.62
N PHE A 29 -27.94 14.70 -28.51
CA PHE A 29 -29.35 14.30 -28.47
C PHE A 29 -30.01 14.88 -27.21
N PHE A 30 -30.98 15.77 -27.50
CA PHE A 30 -32.03 16.18 -26.59
C PHE A 30 -32.99 15.02 -26.37
N CYS A 31 -33.38 14.76 -25.14
CA CYS A 31 -34.60 14.02 -24.87
C CYS A 31 -35.48 14.75 -23.84
N ALA A 32 -36.70 14.98 -24.28
CA ALA A 32 -37.70 15.79 -23.65
C ALA A 32 -38.35 15.06 -22.44
N ALA A 33 -38.69 15.85 -21.41
CA ALA A 33 -39.57 15.46 -20.35
C ALA A 33 -41.02 15.37 -20.81
N ALA A 34 -41.71 14.28 -20.52
CA ALA A 34 -43.15 14.17 -20.62
C ALA A 34 -43.76 14.10 -19.20
N LEU A 35 -44.50 15.15 -18.83
CA LEU A 35 -45.42 15.16 -17.68
C LEU A 35 -46.65 14.31 -18.02
N PHE A 36 -46.97 13.35 -17.17
CA PHE A 36 -48.30 12.78 -17.10
C PHE A 36 -48.97 13.16 -15.76
N LEU A 37 -49.98 14.03 -15.89
CA LEU A 37 -51.00 14.25 -14.83
C LEU A 37 -52.06 13.18 -14.97
N GLY A 38 -52.19 12.33 -13.96
CA GLY A 38 -53.26 11.38 -13.85
C GLY A 38 -53.89 11.47 -12.46
N THR A 39 -55.11 12.03 -12.38
CA THR A 39 -55.99 12.07 -11.22
C THR A 39 -56.53 10.67 -10.91
N GLY A 40 -56.40 10.19 -9.72
CA GLY A 40 -56.99 8.90 -9.31
C GLY A 40 -56.96 8.65 -7.79
N VAL A 41 -58.09 9.00 -7.16
CA VAL A 41 -58.72 8.38 -5.96
C VAL A 41 -57.84 8.03 -4.73
N LEU A 42 -58.11 8.76 -3.65
CA LEU A 42 -57.70 8.40 -2.28
C LEU A 42 -58.30 7.03 -1.89
N ALA A 43 -57.39 6.06 -1.69
CA ALA A 43 -57.64 4.95 -0.79
C ALA A 43 -56.74 5.16 0.43
N LEU A 44 -57.32 5.51 1.57
CA LEU A 44 -56.68 5.51 2.88
C LEU A 44 -56.34 4.08 3.28
N GLY A 45 -55.23 3.57 2.76
CA GLY A 45 -54.56 2.39 3.31
C GLY A 45 -53.54 2.90 4.33
N THR A 46 -53.75 2.62 5.59
CA THR A 46 -52.72 2.73 6.62
C THR A 46 -51.64 1.71 6.35
N SER A 47 -50.77 2.01 5.40
CA SER A 47 -49.47 1.34 5.29
C SER A 47 -48.66 1.84 6.46
N ALA A 48 -48.51 0.98 7.49
CA ALA A 48 -47.44 1.12 8.45
C ALA A 48 -46.15 1.17 7.63
N PHE A 49 -45.56 2.35 7.54
CA PHE A 49 -44.13 2.45 7.19
C PHE A 49 -43.39 1.75 8.32
N ASN A 50 -43.11 0.46 8.16
CA ASN A 50 -41.98 -0.15 8.84
C ASN A 50 -40.74 0.60 8.32
N ALA A 51 -40.35 1.66 9.03
CA ALA A 51 -38.99 2.14 8.91
C ALA A 51 -38.12 0.92 9.24
N LEU A 52 -37.50 0.30 8.25
CA LEU A 52 -36.44 -0.66 8.52
C LEU A 52 -35.48 0.07 9.45
N ALA A 53 -35.38 -0.41 10.68
CA ALA A 53 -34.37 0.09 11.60
C ALA A 53 -33.01 -0.07 10.91
N ALA A 54 -32.24 1.00 10.84
CA ALA A 54 -30.92 0.93 10.22
C ALA A 54 -30.11 -0.15 10.94
N GLU A 55 -29.54 -1.08 10.18
CA GLU A 55 -28.63 -2.11 10.70
C GLU A 55 -27.48 -1.45 11.50
N VAL A 56 -26.88 -2.20 12.44
CA VAL A 56 -25.71 -1.71 13.18
C VAL A 56 -24.60 -1.40 12.18
N SER A 57 -24.07 -0.20 12.26
CA SER A 57 -22.86 0.22 11.58
C SER A 57 -21.76 0.54 12.59
N GLY A 58 -20.53 0.21 12.27
CA GLY A 58 -19.38 0.48 13.11
C GLY A 58 -18.25 1.16 12.34
N GLN A 59 -17.43 1.92 13.07
CA GLN A 59 -16.23 2.54 12.54
C GLN A 59 -15.13 2.46 13.60
N ILE A 60 -13.94 2.01 13.21
CA ILE A 60 -12.74 2.19 14.02
C ILE A 60 -12.15 3.56 13.65
N THR A 61 -12.04 4.44 14.64
CA THR A 61 -11.60 5.82 14.45
C THR A 61 -10.11 6.01 14.77
N SER A 62 -9.52 5.09 15.54
CA SER A 62 -8.10 5.07 15.85
C SER A 62 -7.67 3.67 16.25
N CYS A 63 -6.46 3.28 15.85
CA CYS A 63 -5.83 2.04 16.26
C CYS A 63 -4.34 2.31 16.49
N LYS A 64 -3.88 2.26 17.74
CA LYS A 64 -2.53 2.65 18.13
C LYS A 64 -1.94 1.72 19.16
N ILE A 65 -0.66 1.38 19.01
CA ILE A 65 0.13 0.76 20.06
C ILE A 65 0.29 1.78 21.18
N THR A 66 0.08 1.34 22.43
CA THR A 66 0.25 2.16 23.63
C THR A 66 1.73 2.51 23.87
N ASP A 67 2.00 3.59 24.61
CA ASP A 67 3.37 4.07 24.86
C ASP A 67 4.23 3.04 25.59
N ASP A 68 3.64 2.20 26.42
CA ASP A 68 4.31 1.10 27.11
C ASP A 68 4.55 -0.14 26.20
N LYS A 69 4.07 -0.11 24.95
CA LYS A 69 4.19 -1.18 23.94
C LYS A 69 3.57 -2.52 24.35
N GLN A 70 2.64 -2.50 25.28
CA GLN A 70 2.01 -3.73 25.77
C GLN A 70 0.69 -4.03 25.08
N ASN A 71 -0.02 -2.99 24.65
CA ASN A 71 -1.37 -3.11 24.13
C ASN A 71 -1.56 -2.32 22.83
N VAL A 72 -2.64 -2.64 22.12
CA VAL A 72 -3.22 -1.80 21.07
C VAL A 72 -4.50 -1.20 21.61
N GLU A 73 -4.58 0.11 21.60
CA GLU A 73 -5.78 0.88 21.91
C GLU A 73 -6.58 1.11 20.63
N ILE A 74 -7.86 0.72 20.64
CA ILE A 74 -8.77 0.81 19.50
C ILE A 74 -9.95 1.68 19.90
N ALA A 75 -10.01 2.90 19.37
CA ALA A 75 -11.17 3.77 19.49
C ALA A 75 -12.17 3.43 18.39
N LEU A 76 -13.40 3.22 18.78
CA LEU A 76 -14.47 2.83 17.87
C LEU A 76 -15.75 3.64 18.14
N ASN A 77 -16.59 3.73 17.13
CA ASN A 77 -17.93 4.28 17.21
C ASN A 77 -18.91 3.32 16.54
N SER A 78 -20.06 3.10 17.15
CA SER A 78 -21.11 2.26 16.58
C SER A 78 -22.49 2.92 16.75
N SER A 79 -23.36 2.70 15.78
CA SER A 79 -24.70 3.26 15.73
C SER A 79 -25.64 2.33 14.98
N GLY A 80 -26.94 2.54 15.11
CA GLY A 80 -27.96 1.77 14.42
C GLY A 80 -28.79 0.91 15.38
N SER A 81 -29.69 0.10 14.82
CA SER A 81 -30.54 -0.81 15.58
C SER A 81 -29.77 -2.07 15.95
N THR A 82 -29.87 -2.49 17.18
CA THR A 82 -29.31 -3.77 17.67
C THR A 82 -30.33 -4.91 17.60
N GLU A 83 -31.48 -4.70 16.95
CA GLU A 83 -32.49 -5.74 16.77
C GLU A 83 -31.93 -6.90 15.97
N GLY A 84 -32.13 -8.13 16.43
CA GLY A 84 -31.53 -9.33 15.83
C GLY A 84 -30.13 -9.64 16.28
N THR A 85 -29.48 -8.74 17.06
CA THR A 85 -28.14 -8.95 17.62
C THR A 85 -28.18 -9.13 19.14
N ASP A 86 -27.04 -9.39 19.75
CA ASP A 86 -26.89 -9.42 21.21
C ASP A 86 -26.57 -8.05 21.85
N GLY A 87 -26.65 -6.97 21.07
CA GLY A 87 -26.40 -5.59 21.52
C GLY A 87 -24.94 -5.24 21.69
N LYS A 88 -24.02 -6.03 21.11
CA LYS A 88 -22.57 -5.82 21.19
C LYS A 88 -21.94 -5.66 19.82
N VAL A 89 -20.79 -4.98 19.80
CA VAL A 89 -19.81 -5.02 18.73
C VAL A 89 -18.58 -5.79 19.21
N TYR A 90 -18.02 -6.57 18.31
CA TYR A 90 -16.89 -7.46 18.56
C TYR A 90 -15.70 -7.02 17.71
N VAL A 91 -14.52 -6.96 18.30
CA VAL A 91 -13.28 -6.61 17.62
C VAL A 91 -12.58 -7.88 17.17
N PHE A 92 -12.38 -8.03 15.88
CA PHE A 92 -11.60 -9.10 15.28
C PHE A 92 -10.26 -8.57 14.77
N GLU A 93 -9.23 -9.35 14.95
CA GLU A 93 -7.95 -9.19 14.29
C GLU A 93 -7.97 -9.99 13.00
N GLN A 94 -7.48 -9.39 11.91
CA GLN A 94 -7.33 -10.07 10.62
C GLN A 94 -5.90 -9.89 10.10
N PRO A 95 -5.30 -10.94 9.51
CA PRO A 95 -4.10 -10.77 8.68
C PRO A 95 -4.36 -9.79 7.53
N THR A 96 -3.33 -9.02 7.16
CA THR A 96 -3.42 -8.04 6.06
C THR A 96 -3.95 -8.64 4.76
N TYR A 97 -3.62 -9.89 4.45
CA TYR A 97 -4.01 -10.58 3.23
C TYR A 97 -5.46 -11.13 3.22
N GLN A 98 -6.16 -11.16 4.37
CA GLN A 98 -7.55 -11.62 4.43
C GLN A 98 -8.53 -10.44 4.25
N ASP A 99 -9.63 -10.67 3.53
CA ASP A 99 -10.63 -9.63 3.23
C ASP A 99 -11.96 -9.81 3.97
N ASP A 100 -12.23 -10.99 4.51
CA ASP A 100 -13.46 -11.29 5.22
C ASP A 100 -13.19 -12.04 6.54
N LEU A 101 -14.19 -12.09 7.39
CA LEU A 101 -14.15 -12.85 8.65
C LEU A 101 -14.40 -14.35 8.44
N GLY A 102 -15.03 -14.75 7.32
CA GLY A 102 -15.45 -16.12 7.10
C GLY A 102 -16.33 -16.63 8.25
N SER A 103 -16.04 -17.85 8.71
CA SER A 103 -16.74 -18.49 9.85
C SER A 103 -16.02 -18.30 11.20
N ARG A 104 -15.17 -17.30 11.34
CA ARG A 104 -14.37 -17.07 12.56
C ARG A 104 -15.25 -16.68 13.74
N SER A 105 -14.85 -17.10 14.94
CA SER A 105 -15.50 -16.76 16.21
C SER A 105 -14.49 -16.33 17.29
N ASP A 106 -13.23 -16.18 16.93
CA ASP A 106 -12.08 -15.84 17.78
C ASP A 106 -11.90 -14.32 17.88
N TYR A 107 -12.92 -13.62 18.33
CA TYR A 107 -12.82 -12.17 18.59
C TYR A 107 -11.90 -11.88 19.78
N LEU A 108 -11.22 -10.72 19.73
CA LEU A 108 -10.29 -10.30 20.78
C LEU A 108 -11.02 -9.72 22.00
N THR A 109 -12.02 -8.88 21.76
CA THR A 109 -12.81 -8.18 22.81
C THR A 109 -14.15 -7.74 22.25
N SER A 110 -15.02 -7.23 23.13
CA SER A 110 -16.32 -6.68 22.74
C SER A 110 -16.69 -5.45 23.56
N ALA A 111 -17.56 -4.62 23.00
CA ALA A 111 -18.17 -3.47 23.67
C ALA A 111 -19.65 -3.40 23.36
N ASN A 112 -20.40 -2.54 24.06
CA ASN A 112 -21.81 -2.29 23.73
C ASN A 112 -21.90 -1.60 22.36
N ALA A 113 -22.89 -1.99 21.56
CA ALA A 113 -23.11 -1.44 20.21
C ALA A 113 -23.81 -0.07 20.28
N SER A 114 -23.26 0.88 21.03
CA SER A 114 -23.86 2.21 21.22
C SER A 114 -22.80 3.29 21.45
N GLY A 115 -22.69 4.21 20.50
CA GLY A 115 -21.83 5.38 20.62
C GLY A 115 -20.34 5.10 20.53
N ALA A 116 -19.56 6.08 20.98
CA ALA A 116 -18.10 6.03 20.97
C ALA A 116 -17.57 5.33 22.23
N THR A 117 -16.60 4.45 22.05
CA THR A 117 -15.88 3.80 23.15
C THR A 117 -14.44 3.46 22.72
N THR A 118 -13.61 3.11 23.69
CA THR A 118 -12.25 2.65 23.46
C THR A 118 -12.08 1.29 24.12
N VAL A 119 -11.48 0.36 23.40
CA VAL A 119 -11.13 -0.97 23.91
C VAL A 119 -9.63 -1.17 23.75
N THR A 120 -9.09 -2.07 24.55
CA THR A 120 -7.66 -2.38 24.56
C THR A 120 -7.49 -3.87 24.37
N VAL A 121 -6.55 -4.25 23.50
CA VAL A 121 -6.16 -5.65 23.25
C VAL A 121 -4.66 -5.81 23.40
N PRO A 122 -4.13 -6.98 23.84
CA PRO A 122 -2.69 -7.19 23.93
C PRO A 122 -2.00 -6.99 22.56
N PHE A 123 -0.88 -6.27 22.57
CA PHE A 123 -0.03 -6.14 21.39
C PHE A 123 0.72 -7.45 21.08
N ASN A 124 1.32 -8.04 22.11
CA ASN A 124 2.00 -9.35 22.01
C ASN A 124 1.03 -10.48 22.36
N LYS A 125 1.00 -11.52 21.54
CA LYS A 125 0.08 -12.66 21.70
C LYS A 125 0.53 -13.72 22.68
N GLY A 126 1.75 -13.59 23.22
CA GLY A 126 2.32 -14.51 24.20
C GLY A 126 3.01 -15.75 23.61
N ASP A 127 2.95 -15.95 22.30
CA ASP A 127 3.61 -17.02 21.54
C ASP A 127 4.87 -16.55 20.78
N GLY A 128 5.29 -15.31 21.04
CA GLY A 128 6.39 -14.65 20.34
C GLY A 128 5.97 -13.86 19.09
N SER A 129 4.68 -13.90 18.74
CA SER A 129 4.10 -13.06 17.69
C SER A 129 3.43 -11.82 18.28
N ASP A 130 3.18 -10.84 17.43
CA ASP A 130 2.44 -9.62 17.73
C ASP A 130 1.39 -9.32 16.66
N CYS A 131 0.62 -8.25 16.84
CA CYS A 131 -0.38 -7.82 15.89
C CYS A 131 0.06 -6.61 15.05
N LEU A 132 1.37 -6.36 14.94
CA LEU A 132 1.93 -5.18 14.25
C LEU A 132 1.43 -5.02 12.81
N TYR A 133 1.35 -6.14 12.08
CA TYR A 133 0.91 -6.18 10.69
C TYR A 133 -0.57 -6.55 10.51
N SER A 134 -1.32 -6.59 11.59
CA SER A 134 -2.74 -6.93 11.54
C SER A 134 -3.61 -5.72 11.24
N LYS A 135 -4.80 -5.99 10.73
CA LYS A 135 -5.91 -5.04 10.66
C LYS A 135 -7.02 -5.48 11.59
N PHE A 136 -7.81 -4.53 12.06
CA PHE A 136 -8.91 -4.75 12.98
C PHE A 136 -10.23 -4.41 12.33
N VAL A 137 -11.25 -5.21 12.62
CA VAL A 137 -12.60 -5.09 12.04
C VAL A 137 -13.63 -5.21 13.16
N LEU A 138 -14.71 -4.42 13.10
CA LEU A 138 -15.85 -4.57 13.96
C LEU A 138 -16.87 -5.53 13.35
N ALA A 139 -17.44 -6.39 14.16
CA ALA A 139 -18.51 -7.30 13.78
C ALA A 139 -19.64 -7.27 14.80
N VAL A 140 -20.84 -7.63 14.38
CA VAL A 140 -21.98 -7.96 15.25
C VAL A 140 -22.27 -9.45 15.18
N LYS A 141 -22.94 -9.98 16.20
CA LYS A 141 -23.36 -11.37 16.23
C LYS A 141 -24.84 -11.46 15.88
N GLU A 142 -25.14 -12.07 14.73
CA GLU A 142 -26.49 -12.32 14.23
C GLU A 142 -26.67 -13.84 14.03
N ASP A 143 -27.72 -14.42 14.55
CA ASP A 143 -28.05 -15.85 14.40
C ASP A 143 -26.86 -16.79 14.69
N GLY A 144 -26.03 -16.42 15.68
CA GLY A 144 -24.87 -17.22 16.09
C GLY A 144 -23.62 -17.02 15.23
N THR A 145 -23.65 -16.23 14.15
CA THR A 145 -22.54 -15.91 13.27
C THR A 145 -22.06 -14.46 13.44
N TYR A 146 -20.83 -14.18 13.07
CA TYR A 146 -20.26 -12.82 13.13
C TYR A 146 -20.24 -12.19 11.75
N LYS A 147 -20.81 -11.00 11.61
CA LYS A 147 -20.92 -10.23 10.39
C LYS A 147 -20.16 -8.92 10.56
N ALA A 148 -19.20 -8.65 9.67
CA ALA A 148 -18.45 -7.40 9.70
C ALA A 148 -19.37 -6.20 9.45
N VAL A 149 -19.20 -5.14 10.27
CA VAL A 149 -19.97 -3.89 10.21
C VAL A 149 -19.09 -2.65 10.11
N SER A 150 -17.78 -2.82 9.90
CA SER A 150 -16.84 -1.72 9.64
C SER A 150 -15.88 -2.08 8.51
N GLU A 151 -15.31 -1.07 7.88
CA GLU A 151 -14.08 -1.25 7.12
C GLU A 151 -12.92 -1.63 8.07
N PRO A 152 -11.88 -2.32 7.56
CA PRO A 152 -10.72 -2.66 8.36
C PRO A 152 -9.87 -1.43 8.68
N HIS A 153 -9.21 -1.45 9.84
CA HIS A 153 -8.31 -0.38 10.28
C HIS A 153 -6.97 -0.95 10.73
N TYR A 154 -5.88 -0.36 10.26
CA TYR A 154 -4.51 -0.78 10.60
C TYR A 154 -3.97 0.02 11.79
N ILE A 155 -2.92 -0.52 12.44
CA ILE A 155 -2.12 0.23 13.41
C ILE A 155 -1.47 1.43 12.71
N THR A 156 -1.62 2.62 13.29
CA THR A 156 -1.21 3.89 12.66
C THR A 156 0.12 4.45 13.20
N ASN A 157 0.70 3.84 14.23
CA ASN A 157 1.95 4.28 14.88
C ASN A 157 3.01 3.17 15.02
N PRO A 158 3.35 2.43 13.93
CA PRO A 158 4.32 1.34 14.03
C PRO A 158 5.72 1.82 14.43
N GLU A 159 6.05 3.11 14.25
CA GLU A 159 7.32 3.71 14.63
C GLU A 159 7.61 3.66 16.14
N ILE A 160 6.59 3.48 16.98
CA ILE A 160 6.79 3.40 18.44
C ILE A 160 7.63 2.18 18.85
N VAL A 161 7.59 1.10 18.06
CA VAL A 161 8.40 -0.11 18.32
C VAL A 161 9.75 -0.08 17.62
N ALA A 162 10.08 0.98 16.88
CA ALA A 162 11.30 1.06 16.10
C ALA A 162 12.56 0.95 16.96
N LYS A 163 13.56 0.23 16.42
CA LYS A 163 14.89 0.08 17.03
C LYS A 163 15.80 1.26 16.75
N ASN A 164 15.56 1.97 15.64
CA ASN A 164 16.30 3.16 15.24
C ASN A 164 15.37 4.37 15.26
N THR A 165 15.69 5.35 16.12
CA THR A 165 14.92 6.59 16.29
C THR A 165 15.72 7.83 15.89
N GLU A 166 16.84 7.66 15.15
CA GLU A 166 17.64 8.79 14.65
C GLU A 166 16.77 9.77 13.85
N ALA A 167 16.81 11.04 14.24
CA ALA A 167 16.02 12.07 13.60
C ALA A 167 16.45 12.30 12.15
N PHE A 168 15.48 12.45 11.26
CA PHE A 168 15.76 12.83 9.88
C PHE A 168 16.27 14.28 9.82
N LYS A 169 17.44 14.47 9.21
CA LYS A 169 18.04 15.79 8.99
C LYS A 169 17.62 16.31 7.62
N GLU A 170 16.69 17.24 7.59
CA GLU A 170 16.22 17.86 6.36
C GLU A 170 17.33 18.72 5.75
N PRO A 171 17.76 18.45 4.50
CA PRO A 171 18.68 19.35 3.78
C PRO A 171 18.08 20.72 3.49
N LEU A 172 18.91 21.75 3.42
CA LEU A 172 18.48 23.13 3.14
C LEU A 172 17.88 23.32 1.74
N THR A 173 18.12 22.41 0.81
CA THR A 173 17.60 22.48 -0.56
C THR A 173 16.96 21.17 -0.95
N LYS A 174 15.92 21.23 -1.78
CA LYS A 174 15.26 20.06 -2.41
C LYS A 174 15.89 19.64 -3.73
N LYS A 175 17.05 20.19 -4.11
CA LYS A 175 17.73 19.81 -5.34
C LYS A 175 18.05 18.31 -5.32
N GLY A 176 17.49 17.57 -6.27
CA GLY A 176 17.61 16.13 -6.38
C GLY A 176 17.83 15.70 -7.83
N LEU A 177 18.52 14.59 -8.02
CA LEU A 177 18.75 13.96 -9.31
C LEU A 177 18.68 12.44 -9.20
N ASN A 178 18.32 11.80 -10.31
CA ASN A 178 18.60 10.38 -10.53
C ASN A 178 19.95 10.33 -11.29
N ILE A 179 20.95 9.70 -10.70
CA ILE A 179 22.32 9.68 -11.22
C ILE A 179 22.92 8.28 -11.18
N GLU A 180 23.91 8.06 -12.06
CA GLU A 180 24.81 6.92 -11.99
C GLU A 180 26.03 7.25 -11.08
N LEU A 181 26.72 6.24 -10.57
CA LEU A 181 27.87 6.42 -9.66
C LEU A 181 28.99 7.29 -10.28
N ASN A 182 29.22 7.20 -11.57
CA ASN A 182 30.23 7.99 -12.28
C ASN A 182 29.89 9.48 -12.38
N MET A 183 28.64 9.87 -12.06
CA MET A 183 28.17 11.27 -12.01
C MET A 183 28.11 11.82 -10.59
N LEU A 184 28.57 11.07 -9.60
CA LEU A 184 28.41 11.41 -8.19
C LEU A 184 29.14 12.73 -7.82
N ASP A 185 30.37 12.89 -8.30
CA ASP A 185 31.15 14.10 -7.99
C ASP A 185 30.56 15.35 -8.67
N ASP A 186 30.10 15.22 -9.92
CA ASP A 186 29.41 16.31 -10.62
C ASP A 186 28.12 16.72 -9.89
N ALA A 187 27.34 15.73 -9.44
CA ALA A 187 26.12 16.00 -8.66
C ALA A 187 26.43 16.67 -7.32
N PHE A 188 27.51 16.25 -6.65
CA PHE A 188 27.95 16.86 -5.40
C PHE A 188 28.37 18.32 -5.60
N ASP A 189 29.16 18.62 -6.65
CA ASP A 189 29.62 19.96 -6.98
C ASP A 189 28.47 20.89 -7.40
N LEU A 190 27.43 20.33 -8.03
CA LEU A 190 26.19 21.03 -8.34
C LEU A 190 25.33 21.30 -7.08
N GLY A 191 25.74 20.81 -5.92
CA GLY A 191 25.02 20.99 -4.64
C GLY A 191 23.73 20.14 -4.55
N VAL A 192 23.67 19.01 -5.23
CA VAL A 192 22.58 18.03 -5.11
C VAL A 192 22.55 17.47 -3.68
N LYS A 193 21.36 17.37 -3.10
CA LYS A 193 21.14 16.85 -1.74
C LYS A 193 20.25 15.63 -1.70
N TYR A 194 19.53 15.32 -2.76
CA TYR A 194 18.69 14.13 -2.87
C TYR A 194 19.10 13.33 -4.11
N VAL A 195 19.25 12.04 -3.95
CA VAL A 195 19.53 11.12 -5.05
C VAL A 195 18.50 10.00 -5.04
N THR A 196 18.14 9.53 -6.23
CA THR A 196 17.18 8.42 -6.35
C THR A 196 17.87 7.21 -6.95
N THR A 197 17.56 6.04 -6.42
CA THR A 197 18.01 4.74 -6.95
C THR A 197 16.86 3.75 -6.94
N ASN A 198 16.88 2.79 -7.87
CA ASN A 198 15.91 1.72 -7.94
C ASN A 198 16.45 0.47 -7.24
N ILE A 199 15.59 -0.23 -6.49
CA ILE A 199 15.89 -1.55 -5.92
C ILE A 199 14.92 -2.57 -6.51
N ALA A 200 15.45 -3.50 -7.31
CA ALA A 200 14.68 -4.60 -7.87
C ALA A 200 14.51 -5.70 -6.82
N VAL A 201 13.38 -5.70 -6.14
CA VAL A 201 13.08 -6.55 -4.97
C VAL A 201 13.10 -8.04 -5.33
N SER A 202 12.60 -8.41 -6.51
CA SER A 202 12.59 -9.79 -7.00
C SER A 202 13.99 -10.41 -7.14
N ARG A 203 15.03 -9.59 -7.31
CA ARG A 203 16.42 -10.03 -7.47
C ARG A 203 17.16 -10.22 -6.14
N LEU A 204 16.60 -9.71 -5.05
CA LEU A 204 17.24 -9.76 -3.74
C LEU A 204 17.25 -11.15 -3.14
N MET A 205 16.29 -12.01 -3.49
CA MET A 205 16.24 -13.38 -2.96
C MET A 205 17.32 -14.25 -3.60
N GLY A 206 18.00 -15.07 -2.80
CA GLY A 206 19.09 -15.91 -3.29
C GLY A 206 19.86 -16.58 -2.18
N SER A 207 21.20 -16.44 -2.16
CA SER A 207 22.07 -17.03 -1.16
C SER A 207 23.23 -16.12 -0.79
N GLY A 208 23.84 -16.40 0.36
CA GLY A 208 25.07 -15.73 0.83
C GLY A 208 24.85 -14.72 1.95
N ILE A 209 23.60 -14.26 2.18
CA ILE A 209 23.22 -13.51 3.38
C ILE A 209 22.00 -14.18 4.00
N ASP A 210 22.12 -14.55 5.27
CA ASP A 210 21.01 -15.11 6.06
C ASP A 210 20.42 -14.01 6.96
N PHE A 211 19.12 -13.83 6.90
CA PHE A 211 18.39 -12.89 7.71
C PHE A 211 17.33 -13.61 8.55
N GLN A 212 17.46 -13.49 9.88
CA GLN A 212 16.50 -14.07 10.81
C GLN A 212 15.35 -13.06 11.04
N TYR A 213 14.15 -13.46 10.72
CA TYR A 213 12.98 -12.63 10.92
C TYR A 213 11.77 -13.46 11.35
N GLU A 214 11.18 -13.13 12.50
CA GLU A 214 10.02 -13.82 13.10
C GLU A 214 10.15 -15.35 13.11
N GLY A 215 11.31 -15.84 13.59
CA GLY A 215 11.59 -17.27 13.73
C GLY A 215 11.88 -18.03 12.43
N LYS A 216 11.89 -17.34 11.29
CA LYS A 216 12.22 -17.91 9.97
C LYS A 216 13.56 -17.36 9.47
N THR A 217 14.26 -18.15 8.65
CA THR A 217 15.48 -17.71 7.96
C THR A 217 15.13 -17.38 6.49
N TYR A 218 15.47 -16.17 6.09
CA TYR A 218 15.36 -15.72 4.72
C TYR A 218 16.75 -15.57 4.11
N HIS A 219 16.91 -15.94 2.86
CA HIS A 219 18.20 -15.95 2.17
C HIS A 219 18.24 -14.89 1.09
N PHE A 220 19.24 -14.00 1.17
CA PHE A 220 19.43 -12.92 0.21
C PHE A 220 20.65 -13.14 -0.67
N ASN A 221 20.56 -12.67 -1.91
CA ASN A 221 21.64 -12.73 -2.89
C ASN A 221 22.73 -11.71 -2.53
N LYS A 222 23.84 -12.24 -1.99
CA LYS A 222 24.97 -11.42 -1.54
C LYS A 222 25.48 -10.49 -2.63
N GLY A 223 25.69 -10.99 -3.85
CA GLY A 223 26.24 -10.18 -4.94
C GLY A 223 25.34 -9.00 -5.33
N ILE A 224 24.02 -9.24 -5.40
CA ILE A 224 23.04 -8.17 -5.70
C ILE A 224 22.98 -7.14 -4.55
N VAL A 225 23.01 -7.59 -3.30
CA VAL A 225 23.02 -6.69 -2.14
C VAL A 225 24.31 -5.85 -2.13
N GLU A 226 25.49 -6.46 -2.34
CA GLU A 226 26.76 -5.75 -2.40
C GLU A 226 26.82 -4.71 -3.54
N ASP A 227 26.12 -4.93 -4.66
CA ASP A 227 26.03 -3.93 -5.72
C ASP A 227 25.19 -2.71 -5.29
N TYR A 228 24.08 -2.93 -4.58
CA TYR A 228 23.32 -1.83 -3.96
C TYR A 228 24.11 -1.14 -2.85
N ASP A 229 24.87 -1.88 -2.04
CA ASP A 229 25.73 -1.32 -0.98
C ASP A 229 26.72 -0.29 -1.54
N LYS A 230 27.38 -0.61 -2.65
CA LYS A 230 28.30 0.31 -3.34
C LYS A 230 27.64 1.64 -3.72
N VAL A 231 26.41 1.57 -4.24
CA VAL A 231 25.66 2.74 -4.71
C VAL A 231 25.17 3.57 -3.52
N ILE A 232 24.48 2.92 -2.60
CA ILE A 232 23.80 3.58 -1.47
C ILE A 232 24.82 4.15 -0.48
N SER A 233 25.92 3.42 -0.19
CA SER A 233 26.98 3.92 0.69
C SER A 233 27.72 5.12 0.07
N ALA A 234 27.98 5.10 -1.25
CA ALA A 234 28.62 6.21 -1.93
C ALA A 234 27.76 7.49 -1.86
N TYR A 235 26.47 7.40 -2.12
CA TYR A 235 25.54 8.53 -2.05
C TYR A 235 25.39 9.06 -0.63
N SER A 236 25.05 8.20 0.32
CA SER A 236 24.87 8.61 1.72
C SER A 236 26.17 9.05 2.37
N GLY A 237 27.32 8.47 1.98
CA GLY A 237 28.65 8.88 2.42
C GLY A 237 29.03 10.32 1.99
N LYS A 238 28.47 10.82 0.88
CA LYS A 238 28.58 12.24 0.47
C LYS A 238 27.55 13.13 1.19
N GLY A 239 26.79 12.61 2.14
CA GLY A 239 25.76 13.34 2.89
C GLY A 239 24.50 13.65 2.08
N MET A 240 24.26 12.90 1.01
CA MET A 240 23.02 12.98 0.23
C MET A 240 21.93 12.10 0.87
N VAL A 241 20.70 12.55 0.80
CA VAL A 241 19.51 11.76 1.16
C VAL A 241 19.20 10.82 0.02
N VAL A 242 19.18 9.52 0.30
CA VAL A 242 18.86 8.50 -0.70
C VAL A 242 17.37 8.21 -0.67
N ASN A 243 16.73 8.33 -1.85
CA ASN A 243 15.39 7.87 -2.15
C ASN A 243 15.51 6.51 -2.84
N ALA A 244 14.95 5.46 -2.28
CA ALA A 244 14.91 4.13 -2.91
C ALA A 244 13.51 3.85 -3.44
N ILE A 245 13.39 3.59 -4.75
CA ILE A 245 12.15 3.10 -5.37
C ILE A 245 12.22 1.58 -5.36
N LEU A 246 11.29 0.95 -4.66
CA LEU A 246 11.15 -0.50 -4.64
C LEU A 246 10.34 -0.94 -5.87
N LEU A 247 10.94 -1.76 -6.70
CA LEU A 247 10.36 -2.27 -7.94
C LEU A 247 10.34 -3.79 -7.94
N ASN A 248 9.39 -4.39 -8.62
CA ASN A 248 9.22 -5.83 -8.72
C ASN A 248 9.26 -6.25 -10.21
N ASP A 249 10.45 -6.50 -10.75
CA ASP A 249 10.60 -7.03 -12.09
C ASP A 249 10.27 -8.54 -12.13
N TRP A 250 9.85 -9.04 -13.27
CA TRP A 250 9.46 -10.44 -13.40
C TRP A 250 10.61 -11.40 -13.07
N SER A 251 10.31 -12.37 -12.23
CA SER A 251 11.23 -13.44 -11.86
C SER A 251 10.48 -14.76 -11.66
N ASP A 252 10.91 -15.78 -12.36
CA ASP A 252 10.33 -17.13 -12.21
C ASP A 252 10.76 -17.81 -10.90
N THR A 253 11.80 -17.29 -10.23
CA THR A 253 12.35 -17.86 -8.99
C THR A 253 11.75 -17.26 -7.72
N THR A 254 11.00 -16.16 -7.84
CA THR A 254 10.38 -15.45 -6.70
C THR A 254 8.88 -15.29 -6.90
N SER A 255 8.21 -16.38 -7.30
CA SER A 255 6.78 -16.39 -7.65
C SER A 255 5.84 -15.86 -6.55
N ASN A 256 6.23 -15.99 -5.27
CA ASN A 256 5.44 -15.46 -4.16
C ASN A 256 5.32 -13.92 -4.17
N LEU A 257 6.26 -13.21 -4.82
CA LEU A 257 6.22 -11.74 -4.92
C LEU A 257 5.22 -11.25 -5.97
N PHE A 258 4.61 -12.14 -6.75
CA PHE A 258 3.62 -11.80 -7.77
C PHE A 258 2.23 -12.20 -7.31
N ILE A 259 1.24 -11.38 -7.65
CA ILE A 259 -0.17 -11.65 -7.35
C ILE A 259 -0.58 -12.96 -8.04
N PRO A 260 -1.24 -13.89 -7.35
CA PRO A 260 -1.65 -15.17 -7.92
C PRO A 260 -2.46 -15.01 -9.21
N GLY A 261 -2.08 -15.75 -10.24
CA GLY A 261 -2.73 -15.72 -11.55
C GLY A 261 -2.19 -14.68 -12.52
N VAL A 262 -1.39 -13.72 -12.07
CA VAL A 262 -0.70 -12.77 -12.97
C VAL A 262 0.37 -13.51 -13.76
N GLN A 263 0.43 -13.22 -15.05
CA GLN A 263 1.40 -13.79 -15.98
C GLN A 263 2.35 -12.72 -16.50
N LYS A 264 3.53 -13.13 -16.91
CA LYS A 264 4.47 -12.25 -17.59
C LYS A 264 3.84 -11.70 -18.86
N THR A 265 3.95 -10.39 -19.07
CA THR A 265 3.47 -9.70 -20.26
C THR A 265 4.53 -8.72 -20.78
N SER A 266 4.46 -8.41 -22.09
CA SER A 266 5.24 -7.33 -22.70
C SER A 266 4.70 -5.93 -22.38
N ASP A 267 3.51 -5.84 -21.78
CA ASP A 267 2.82 -4.58 -21.50
C ASP A 267 3.26 -3.96 -20.16
N ALA A 268 4.11 -4.66 -19.41
CA ALA A 268 4.59 -4.23 -18.12
C ALA A 268 6.12 -4.31 -17.99
N TYR A 269 6.71 -3.28 -17.42
CA TYR A 269 8.11 -3.29 -16.97
C TYR A 269 8.24 -3.86 -15.56
N TYR A 270 7.28 -3.52 -14.68
CA TYR A 270 7.25 -3.98 -13.29
C TYR A 270 5.86 -4.43 -12.89
N TYR A 271 5.83 -5.23 -11.83
CA TYR A 271 4.63 -5.90 -11.31
C TYR A 271 4.34 -5.44 -9.89
N MET A 272 3.06 -5.43 -9.52
CA MET A 272 2.66 -5.15 -8.14
C MET A 272 3.23 -6.21 -7.19
N PHE A 273 3.63 -5.78 -6.01
CA PHE A 273 3.99 -6.68 -4.92
C PHE A 273 2.78 -7.46 -4.42
N ASN A 274 3.00 -8.75 -4.15
CA ASN A 274 1.95 -9.59 -3.61
C ASN A 274 1.90 -9.52 -2.08
N ALA A 275 0.79 -9.01 -1.56
CA ALA A 275 0.39 -9.14 -0.16
C ALA A 275 -1.07 -9.65 -0.06
N THR A 276 -1.54 -10.40 -1.07
CA THR A 276 -2.92 -10.91 -1.16
C THR A 276 -3.08 -12.33 -0.64
N ASN A 277 -1.97 -12.99 -0.30
CA ASN A 277 -1.94 -14.29 0.35
C ASN A 277 -0.78 -14.35 1.37
N GLU A 278 -0.81 -15.35 2.24
CA GLU A 278 0.17 -15.51 3.32
C GLU A 278 1.60 -15.59 2.80
N ALA A 279 1.87 -16.39 1.76
CA ALA A 279 3.22 -16.59 1.24
C ALA A 279 3.84 -15.29 0.68
N GLY A 280 3.07 -14.50 -0.06
CA GLY A 280 3.51 -13.21 -0.59
C GLY A 280 3.67 -12.17 0.52
N PHE A 281 2.72 -12.11 1.43
CA PHE A 281 2.77 -11.24 2.61
C PHE A 281 4.03 -11.50 3.45
N GLU A 282 4.32 -12.75 3.82
CA GLU A 282 5.48 -13.11 4.62
C GLU A 282 6.79 -12.78 3.90
N GLN A 283 6.88 -13.06 2.61
CA GLN A 283 8.08 -12.77 1.84
C GLN A 283 8.31 -11.26 1.68
N LEU A 284 7.28 -10.49 1.34
CA LEU A 284 7.37 -9.03 1.20
C LEU A 284 7.72 -8.36 2.53
N LYS A 285 7.13 -8.83 3.63
CA LYS A 285 7.40 -8.39 5.00
C LYS A 285 8.88 -8.57 5.36
N ALA A 286 9.41 -9.78 5.14
CA ALA A 286 10.80 -10.09 5.46
C ALA A 286 11.80 -9.29 4.60
N ILE A 287 11.53 -9.13 3.31
CA ILE A 287 12.38 -8.33 2.41
C ILE A 287 12.37 -6.86 2.84
N SER A 288 11.20 -6.31 3.15
CA SER A 288 11.08 -4.90 3.59
C SER A 288 11.79 -4.66 4.91
N ALA A 289 11.68 -5.59 5.87
CA ALA A 289 12.39 -5.53 7.13
C ALA A 289 13.91 -5.65 6.96
N PHE A 290 14.37 -6.56 6.07
CA PHE A 290 15.78 -6.68 5.71
C PHE A 290 16.33 -5.38 5.14
N LEU A 291 15.68 -4.82 4.14
CA LEU A 291 16.11 -3.58 3.50
C LEU A 291 16.17 -2.41 4.50
N ALA A 292 15.16 -2.27 5.35
CA ALA A 292 15.11 -1.22 6.36
C ALA A 292 16.22 -1.34 7.41
N ASP A 293 16.54 -2.56 7.85
CA ASP A 293 17.64 -2.78 8.82
C ASP A 293 19.02 -2.64 8.17
N HIS A 294 19.20 -3.19 6.96
CA HIS A 294 20.46 -3.18 6.22
C HIS A 294 20.88 -1.74 5.85
N TYR A 295 19.93 -0.94 5.32
CA TYR A 295 20.16 0.46 4.94
C TYR A 295 19.77 1.48 6.01
N SER A 296 19.80 1.10 7.29
CA SER A 296 19.48 1.98 8.41
C SER A 296 20.54 3.06 8.69
N GLY A 297 21.71 2.97 8.07
CA GLY A 297 22.86 3.83 8.37
C GLY A 297 23.72 3.38 9.55
N LYS A 298 23.38 2.27 10.23
CA LYS A 298 24.19 1.72 11.31
C LYS A 298 25.56 1.21 10.85
N ASN A 299 25.64 0.74 9.62
CA ASN A 299 26.88 0.32 8.97
C ASN A 299 27.15 1.21 7.76
N ALA A 300 28.19 2.02 7.84
CA ALA A 300 28.57 2.94 6.77
C ALA A 300 28.92 2.24 5.44
N ASN A 301 29.33 0.97 5.48
CA ASN A 301 29.63 0.20 4.27
C ASN A 301 28.37 -0.15 3.47
N TYR A 302 27.20 -0.17 4.11
CA TYR A 302 25.91 -0.40 3.45
C TYR A 302 25.25 0.92 3.06
N GLY A 303 25.52 1.98 3.82
CA GLY A 303 24.94 3.30 3.64
C GLY A 303 23.57 3.45 4.31
N LYS A 304 22.84 4.50 3.91
CA LYS A 304 21.53 4.85 4.48
C LYS A 304 20.52 5.21 3.40
N VAL A 305 19.37 4.59 3.45
CA VAL A 305 18.16 5.02 2.75
C VAL A 305 17.26 5.72 3.76
N SER A 306 16.75 6.91 3.44
CA SER A 306 15.88 7.67 4.34
C SER A 306 14.46 7.83 3.78
N ASN A 307 14.30 7.72 2.47
CA ASN A 307 13.03 7.83 1.79
C ASN A 307 12.79 6.57 0.94
N TRP A 308 11.65 5.94 1.14
CA TRP A 308 11.25 4.72 0.48
C TRP A 308 10.02 4.97 -0.38
N ILE A 309 10.06 4.61 -1.64
CA ILE A 309 8.95 4.76 -2.58
C ILE A 309 8.49 3.35 -2.97
N ILE A 310 7.23 3.03 -2.69
CA ILE A 310 6.68 1.69 -2.90
C ILE A 310 5.99 1.62 -4.27
N GLY A 311 6.66 1.00 -5.21
CA GLY A 311 6.26 1.02 -6.62
C GLY A 311 6.60 2.34 -7.32
N ASN A 312 6.37 2.39 -8.63
CA ASN A 312 6.58 3.60 -9.44
C ASN A 312 5.35 3.89 -10.28
N GLU A 313 4.88 5.16 -10.28
CA GLU A 313 3.71 5.60 -11.07
C GLU A 313 2.55 4.61 -10.95
N ILE A 314 2.11 4.40 -9.70
CA ILE A 314 1.23 3.28 -9.35
C ILE A 314 -0.14 3.32 -10.03
N GLU A 315 -0.57 4.44 -10.57
CA GLU A 315 -1.79 4.57 -11.36
C GLU A 315 -1.65 3.95 -12.77
N ASN A 316 -0.42 3.63 -13.19
CA ASN A 316 -0.14 3.04 -14.50
C ASN A 316 0.40 1.61 -14.34
N GLN A 317 -0.35 0.63 -14.82
CA GLN A 317 0.02 -0.78 -14.74
C GLN A 317 1.23 -1.18 -15.62
N GLU A 318 1.78 -0.30 -16.46
CA GLU A 318 3.11 -0.53 -17.05
C GLU A 318 4.19 -0.66 -15.98
N TRP A 319 4.00 0.01 -14.82
CA TRP A 319 4.95 0.07 -13.71
C TRP A 319 4.54 -0.75 -12.47
N ASN A 320 3.28 -1.19 -12.39
CA ASN A 320 2.75 -1.98 -11.27
C ASN A 320 1.67 -2.94 -11.76
N TYR A 321 2.02 -3.83 -12.67
CA TYR A 321 1.08 -4.72 -13.33
C TYR A 321 0.48 -5.77 -12.39
N MET A 322 -0.83 -5.86 -12.40
CA MET A 322 -1.59 -6.92 -11.72
C MET A 322 -2.75 -7.48 -12.57
N GLY A 323 -2.78 -7.13 -13.86
CA GLY A 323 -3.88 -7.47 -14.79
C GLY A 323 -5.01 -6.42 -14.77
N PRO A 324 -5.92 -6.50 -15.73
CA PRO A 324 -7.10 -5.64 -15.78
C PRO A 324 -7.94 -5.81 -14.51
N MET A 325 -8.24 -4.69 -13.84
CA MET A 325 -8.92 -4.67 -12.54
C MET A 325 -9.67 -3.35 -12.41
N ASP A 326 -10.82 -3.35 -11.72
CA ASP A 326 -11.48 -2.10 -11.36
C ASP A 326 -10.68 -1.32 -10.30
N LEU A 327 -10.93 -0.01 -10.22
CA LEU A 327 -10.18 0.90 -9.36
C LEU A 327 -10.20 0.48 -7.88
N THR A 328 -11.35 0.07 -7.36
CA THR A 328 -11.50 -0.30 -5.95
C THR A 328 -10.62 -1.50 -5.58
N ASN A 329 -10.68 -2.57 -6.38
CA ASN A 329 -9.85 -3.76 -6.17
C ASN A 329 -8.37 -3.46 -6.42
N TYR A 330 -8.06 -2.62 -7.40
CA TYR A 330 -6.70 -2.18 -7.69
C TYR A 330 -6.07 -1.48 -6.47
N VAL A 331 -6.77 -0.47 -5.93
CA VAL A 331 -6.28 0.30 -4.79
C VAL A 331 -6.20 -0.56 -3.52
N LYS A 332 -7.20 -1.40 -3.23
CA LYS A 332 -7.16 -2.35 -2.09
C LYS A 332 -5.97 -3.31 -2.19
N THR A 333 -5.66 -3.79 -3.39
CA THR A 333 -4.51 -4.68 -3.60
C THR A 333 -3.18 -3.97 -3.38
N TYR A 334 -3.04 -2.75 -3.93
CA TYR A 334 -1.86 -1.92 -3.70
C TYR A 334 -1.71 -1.54 -2.24
N GLU A 335 -2.80 -1.16 -1.57
CA GLU A 335 -2.77 -0.78 -0.15
C GLU A 335 -2.18 -1.87 0.73
N LYS A 336 -2.56 -3.14 0.54
CA LYS A 336 -1.99 -4.26 1.30
C LYS A 336 -0.47 -4.31 1.20
N ALA A 337 0.07 -4.22 -0.01
CA ALA A 337 1.52 -4.22 -0.22
C ALA A 337 2.20 -2.98 0.37
N PHE A 338 1.59 -1.80 0.18
CA PHE A 338 2.07 -0.55 0.77
C PHE A 338 2.11 -0.63 2.30
N ARG A 339 1.05 -1.13 2.95
CA ARG A 339 0.97 -1.29 4.40
C ARG A 339 2.04 -2.22 4.95
N VAL A 340 2.31 -3.32 4.27
CA VAL A 340 3.39 -4.26 4.67
C VAL A 340 4.76 -3.55 4.64
N CYS A 341 5.09 -2.89 3.52
CA CYS A 341 6.35 -2.16 3.40
C CYS A 341 6.44 -1.00 4.41
N TYR A 342 5.37 -0.20 4.54
CA TYR A 342 5.27 0.91 5.50
C TYR A 342 5.53 0.44 6.92
N THR A 343 4.84 -0.60 7.35
CA THR A 343 4.97 -1.13 8.72
C THR A 343 6.38 -1.67 8.98
N ALA A 344 6.95 -2.43 8.05
CA ALA A 344 8.32 -2.95 8.17
C ALA A 344 9.36 -1.83 8.29
N ILE A 345 9.27 -0.82 7.44
CA ILE A 345 10.20 0.31 7.42
C ILE A 345 10.05 1.13 8.70
N LYS A 346 8.84 1.54 9.04
CA LYS A 346 8.56 2.40 10.19
C LYS A 346 8.87 1.73 11.53
N SER A 347 8.57 0.44 11.66
CA SER A 347 8.90 -0.33 12.88
C SER A 347 10.40 -0.63 13.03
N THR A 348 11.18 -0.45 11.98
CA THR A 348 12.65 -0.58 12.01
C THR A 348 13.31 0.77 12.23
N ASN A 349 12.95 1.79 11.44
CA ASN A 349 13.49 3.15 11.46
C ASN A 349 12.35 4.16 11.62
N ALA A 350 12.15 4.70 12.81
CA ALA A 350 11.01 5.56 13.14
C ALA A 350 10.85 6.77 12.22
N ASN A 351 11.96 7.37 11.79
CA ASN A 351 11.99 8.62 11.05
C ASN A 351 12.23 8.46 9.55
N ASP A 352 12.32 7.22 9.04
CA ASP A 352 12.30 6.99 7.61
C ASP A 352 10.93 7.37 7.04
N ARG A 353 10.92 7.86 5.81
CA ARG A 353 9.72 8.33 5.14
C ARG A 353 9.32 7.32 4.07
N VAL A 354 8.03 7.03 3.97
CA VAL A 354 7.48 6.09 3.01
C VAL A 354 6.48 6.80 2.11
N TYR A 355 6.63 6.63 0.81
CA TYR A 355 5.88 7.33 -0.22
C TYR A 355 5.33 6.36 -1.26
N LEU A 356 4.34 6.80 -1.99
CA LEU A 356 4.00 6.31 -3.32
C LEU A 356 4.44 7.35 -4.37
N SER A 357 4.57 6.96 -5.63
CA SER A 357 4.80 7.88 -6.73
C SER A 357 3.68 7.80 -7.76
N LEU A 358 3.36 8.94 -8.35
CA LEU A 358 2.38 9.11 -9.41
C LEU A 358 3.04 9.77 -10.61
N SER A 359 2.53 9.51 -11.82
CA SER A 359 2.95 10.18 -13.04
C SER A 359 2.33 11.58 -13.13
N TYR A 360 2.51 12.20 -14.29
CA TYR A 360 1.91 13.51 -14.59
C TYR A 360 0.39 13.44 -14.89
N ASN A 361 -0.19 12.24 -14.99
CA ASN A 361 -1.61 12.05 -15.34
C ASN A 361 -2.53 12.21 -14.13
N TRP A 362 -2.52 13.40 -13.52
CA TRP A 362 -3.27 13.64 -12.29
C TRP A 362 -4.79 13.55 -12.47
N MET A 363 -5.34 14.12 -13.55
CA MET A 363 -6.79 14.24 -13.79
C MET A 363 -7.31 13.34 -14.91
N ASN A 364 -6.45 12.61 -15.59
CA ASN A 364 -6.82 11.85 -16.78
C ASN A 364 -7.10 10.40 -16.43
N ASP A 365 -8.32 9.96 -16.64
CA ASP A 365 -8.66 8.56 -16.82
C ASP A 365 -8.16 8.11 -18.20
N MET A 366 -7.21 7.17 -18.22
CA MET A 366 -6.55 6.74 -19.45
C MET A 366 -7.31 5.59 -20.13
N ASP A 367 -7.74 4.57 -19.38
CA ASP A 367 -8.53 3.44 -19.91
C ASP A 367 -9.37 2.71 -18.81
N GLY A 368 -9.29 3.16 -17.57
CA GLY A 368 -10.07 2.65 -16.45
C GLY A 368 -9.73 1.22 -15.97
N GLN A 369 -8.78 0.54 -16.60
CA GLN A 369 -8.37 -0.82 -16.20
C GLN A 369 -6.85 -0.99 -16.07
N LEU A 370 -6.08 -0.37 -16.96
CA LEU A 370 -4.62 -0.43 -16.96
C LEU A 370 -3.99 0.89 -16.55
N LYS A 371 -4.72 2.00 -16.69
CA LYS A 371 -4.26 3.35 -16.34
C LYS A 371 -5.40 4.13 -15.69
N TYR A 372 -5.12 4.70 -14.54
CA TYR A 372 -6.06 5.54 -13.78
C TYR A 372 -5.54 6.97 -13.69
N GLY A 373 -6.40 7.91 -13.30
CA GLY A 373 -5.94 9.24 -12.90
C GLY A 373 -5.29 9.20 -11.52
N GLY A 374 -4.18 9.91 -11.35
CA GLY A 374 -3.51 9.96 -10.03
C GLY A 374 -4.43 10.43 -8.90
N LYS A 375 -5.37 11.37 -9.22
CA LYS A 375 -6.38 11.83 -8.27
C LYS A 375 -7.34 10.71 -7.85
N GLU A 376 -7.79 9.86 -8.79
CA GLU A 376 -8.70 8.74 -8.50
C GLU A 376 -8.05 7.72 -7.56
N ILE A 377 -6.77 7.41 -7.80
CA ILE A 377 -5.98 6.55 -6.91
C ILE A 377 -5.93 7.15 -5.49
N ILE A 378 -5.59 8.43 -5.35
CA ILE A 378 -5.46 9.06 -4.03
C ILE A 378 -6.81 9.20 -3.33
N ASP A 379 -7.86 9.56 -4.03
CA ASP A 379 -9.21 9.64 -3.45
C ASP A 379 -9.66 8.26 -2.95
N SER A 380 -9.45 7.21 -3.75
CA SER A 380 -9.79 5.83 -3.36
C SER A 380 -8.89 5.28 -2.24
N PHE A 381 -7.61 5.68 -2.19
CA PHE A 381 -6.69 5.27 -1.14
C PHE A 381 -7.00 5.91 0.22
N ASN A 382 -7.64 7.10 0.22
CA ASN A 382 -8.01 7.84 1.43
C ASN A 382 -9.47 7.59 1.88
N SER A 383 -10.26 6.85 1.11
CA SER A 383 -11.66 6.53 1.43
C SER A 383 -11.77 5.37 2.43
#